data_2cc95bdce7465d34b7e403eba00367ea
#
_entry.id   2cc95bdce7465d34b7e403eba00367ea
#
_cell.length_a   1.000
_cell.length_b   1.000
_cell.length_c   1.000
_cell.angle_alpha   90.00
_cell.angle_beta   90.00
_cell.angle_gamma   90.00
#
_symmetry.space_group_name_H-M   'P 1'
#
loop_
_entity.id
_entity.type
_entity.pdbx_description
1 polymer ?
#
loop_
_entity_poly.entity_id
_entity_poly.type
_entity_poly.pdbx_seq_one_letter_code
_entity_poly.pdbx_strand_id
1 'polypeptide(L)'
;MHEQTPATRRDLRRPGDAAEPPAAEAAAAEAPAEYAPASPVDATQAPAASGTAVDPVPAAPVTSTTTASGTAVGPAPVAAAQAAQAAPTPATPAAVASGTAVGPVPVAPVAAPQAPAASGAPVLIGALTWVDPDDAADLRAAPAAGAPGAGSRAADLLAGRRRRIFRPATVIPPVLLVLMLAVYAAATLLWPLNAVAPTTRAVGVQPVAAPAAEPAWPAEGEAAIAIDGVPETLSTAATAPESIASITKVVTALVVLDRLPLAPGEQGPTYAFTQADSADYWQYRARGESSLDVPIDGSLTELQMLQGMLIASANNYAQRLASDLFGTDAEFSAAANQYLAERGIEGITIVNPTGIEAGNTATPAALIALAERALANPVIAEIVRTPELTLPGAGTFKNGNALLADPGVVGVKTGTLDAWNLLTAKDITVGDATIRAYAAVLGQPGPDSRNQATRDLFARIEQELQPRPSVTAGTVIGKVETLWGDDIDIVTAADATVVLWNGGAAKTSADFDLGDATEPGATVGTFTATGPVDADTVDARLAAEIEPPSPWWRLTHPLDLFGVND
;
A
#
# COMPACT_ATOMS: atom_id res chain seq x y z
N MET A 1 -5.84 59.49 29.66
CA MET A 1 -5.01 60.30 30.59
C MET A 1 -3.73 59.54 30.74
N HIS A 2 -2.75 60.15 30.16
CA HIS A 2 -1.28 60.15 30.37
C HIS A 2 -0.57 58.78 30.17
N GLU A 3 0.09 58.55 29.03
CA GLU A 3 1.35 59.21 28.58
C GLU A 3 2.49 58.88 29.58
N GLN A 4 3.63 58.33 29.23
CA GLN A 4 4.54 58.60 28.12
C GLN A 4 5.68 57.55 28.08
N THR A 5 6.11 57.21 26.92
CA THR A 5 7.44 56.79 26.50
C THR A 5 8.36 58.06 26.54
N PRO A 6 9.68 58.07 26.23
CA PRO A 6 10.80 57.11 25.99
C PRO A 6 12.14 57.65 26.50
N ALA A 7 13.24 56.98 26.14
CA ALA A 7 14.54 57.51 25.68
C ALA A 7 15.74 56.68 26.15
N THR A 8 16.45 56.10 25.31
CA THR A 8 17.57 56.40 24.41
C THR A 8 18.95 56.49 25.07
N ARG A 9 19.80 55.59 24.56
CA ARG A 9 21.17 55.85 23.99
C ARG A 9 22.38 56.12 24.85
N ARG A 10 23.44 55.33 24.49
CA ARG A 10 24.87 55.69 24.39
C ARG A 10 25.69 55.71 25.70
N ASP A 11 26.91 55.26 25.79
CA ASP A 11 28.06 55.19 24.88
C ASP A 11 29.19 54.31 25.44
N LEU A 12 29.89 53.59 24.59
CA LEU A 12 31.33 53.43 24.46
C LEU A 12 32.22 53.57 25.70
N ARG A 13 32.97 52.49 26.02
CA ARG A 13 34.43 52.54 26.15
C ARG A 13 35.06 51.12 26.22
N ARG A 14 36.00 50.87 25.35
CA ARG A 14 37.21 50.04 25.49
C ARG A 14 38.37 51.00 25.85
N PRO A 15 39.61 50.55 26.22
CA PRO A 15 40.19 49.22 26.50
C PRO A 15 41.08 49.24 27.78
N GLY A 16 41.70 48.11 28.14
CA GLY A 16 42.91 48.15 28.95
C GLY A 16 43.15 46.93 29.85
N ASP A 17 44.07 46.11 29.39
CA ASP A 17 45.14 45.39 30.06
C ASP A 17 44.91 44.56 31.34
N ALA A 18 45.30 43.30 31.16
CA ALA A 18 46.22 42.50 32.01
C ALA A 18 45.72 41.97 33.35
N ALA A 19 45.59 40.66 33.42
CA ALA A 19 46.35 39.83 34.34
C ALA A 19 46.00 38.34 34.15
N GLU A 20 47.01 37.59 33.75
CA GLU A 20 47.09 36.15 33.75
C GLU A 20 47.24 35.65 35.20
N PRO A 21 46.47 34.66 35.68
CA PRO A 21 46.84 33.93 36.89
C PRO A 21 47.62 32.65 36.56
N PRO A 22 48.42 32.10 37.46
CA PRO A 22 49.48 31.14 37.17
C PRO A 22 48.98 29.72 36.94
N ALA A 23 49.76 28.98 36.15
CA ALA A 23 49.61 27.56 35.87
C ALA A 23 49.53 26.71 37.16
N ALA A 24 48.47 25.96 37.31
CA ALA A 24 48.40 24.86 38.26
C ALA A 24 48.75 23.56 37.53
N GLU A 25 49.74 22.91 38.09
CA GLU A 25 50.35 21.65 37.74
C GLU A 25 49.26 20.56 37.55
N ALA A 26 49.18 20.00 36.33
CA ALA A 26 48.31 18.86 36.03
C ALA A 26 48.98 17.58 36.53
N ALA A 27 48.48 17.01 37.59
CA ALA A 27 48.74 15.62 37.97
C ALA A 27 48.09 14.70 36.91
N ALA A 28 48.91 13.94 36.21
CA ALA A 28 48.51 12.89 35.30
C ALA A 28 47.77 11.79 36.06
N ALA A 29 46.45 11.68 35.87
CA ALA A 29 45.71 10.48 36.25
C ALA A 29 45.77 9.49 35.08
N GLU A 30 46.41 8.36 35.37
CA GLU A 30 46.47 7.18 34.49
C GLU A 30 45.07 6.74 34.05
N ALA A 31 44.88 6.60 32.74
CA ALA A 31 43.72 5.98 32.14
C ALA A 31 43.68 4.49 32.48
N PRO A 32 42.54 3.88 32.83
CA PRO A 32 42.47 2.45 32.95
C PRO A 32 42.54 1.78 31.58
N ALA A 33 43.37 0.74 31.51
CA ALA A 33 43.70 -0.03 30.33
C ALA A 33 42.44 -0.58 29.60
N GLU A 34 42.46 -0.38 28.30
CA GLU A 34 41.61 -0.98 27.29
C GLU A 34 41.69 -2.53 27.38
N TYR A 35 40.54 -3.18 27.61
CA TYR A 35 40.43 -4.63 27.65
C TYR A 35 40.36 -5.17 26.22
N ALA A 36 41.54 -5.53 25.66
CA ALA A 36 41.60 -6.28 24.41
C ALA A 36 41.21 -7.75 24.64
N PRO A 37 40.49 -8.39 23.69
CA PRO A 37 40.22 -9.82 23.78
C PRO A 37 41.53 -10.62 23.62
N ALA A 38 41.75 -11.61 24.48
CA ALA A 38 42.90 -12.49 24.44
C ALA A 38 42.95 -13.26 23.12
N SER A 39 44.05 -13.12 22.39
CA SER A 39 44.42 -13.96 21.25
C SER A 39 44.72 -15.39 21.71
N PRO A 40 44.46 -16.39 20.84
CA PRO A 40 44.73 -17.78 21.19
C PRO A 40 46.26 -18.01 21.35
N VAL A 41 46.63 -18.71 22.42
CA VAL A 41 47.99 -19.07 22.75
C VAL A 41 48.50 -20.11 21.76
N ASP A 42 49.55 -19.75 21.04
CA ASP A 42 50.30 -20.65 20.16
C ASP A 42 51.08 -21.66 21.02
N ALA A 43 50.68 -22.92 20.93
CA ALA A 43 51.35 -24.02 21.60
C ALA A 43 52.42 -24.61 20.69
N THR A 44 53.65 -24.06 20.78
CA THR A 44 54.84 -24.65 20.18
C THR A 44 55.96 -24.64 21.20
N GLN A 45 56.24 -25.78 21.79
CA GLN A 45 57.50 -26.41 22.11
C GLN A 45 57.42 -27.33 23.35
N ALA A 46 57.46 -28.61 23.08
CA ALA A 46 57.92 -29.64 24.03
C ALA A 46 59.00 -30.47 23.35
N PRO A 47 59.99 -30.95 24.09
CA PRO A 47 61.23 -31.48 23.52
C PRO A 47 61.12 -32.94 23.06
N ALA A 48 61.96 -33.30 22.09
CA ALA A 48 62.12 -34.57 21.47
C ALA A 48 62.48 -35.72 22.44
N ALA A 49 61.77 -36.83 22.34
CA ALA A 49 62.21 -38.15 22.82
C ALA A 49 62.10 -39.15 21.67
N SER A 50 63.24 -39.76 21.37
CA SER A 50 63.51 -40.77 20.36
C SER A 50 62.81 -42.10 20.67
N GLY A 51 62.22 -42.76 19.66
CA GLY A 51 61.72 -44.14 19.78
C GLY A 51 61.08 -44.67 18.51
N THR A 52 61.86 -45.34 17.68
CA THR A 52 61.64 -46.47 16.74
C THR A 52 60.29 -46.60 16.04
N ALA A 53 60.36 -46.52 14.70
CA ALA A 53 59.33 -46.85 13.73
C ALA A 53 58.89 -48.34 13.76
N VAL A 54 57.59 -48.60 13.59
CA VAL A 54 57.04 -49.88 13.12
C VAL A 54 55.98 -49.56 12.06
N ASP A 55 56.16 -50.11 10.86
CA ASP A 55 55.34 -49.97 9.69
C ASP A 55 53.92 -50.48 9.86
N PRO A 56 52.90 -49.92 9.19
CA PRO A 56 51.54 -50.42 9.21
C PRO A 56 51.33 -51.47 8.12
N VAL A 57 50.69 -52.57 8.51
CA VAL A 57 50.20 -53.67 7.64
C VAL A 57 48.82 -53.24 7.07
N PRO A 58 48.55 -53.49 5.76
CA PRO A 58 47.26 -53.15 5.18
C PRO A 58 46.19 -54.19 5.49
N ALA A 59 44.99 -53.73 5.84
CA ALA A 59 43.81 -54.57 6.04
C ALA A 59 43.08 -54.80 4.72
N ALA A 60 42.80 -56.08 4.42
CA ALA A 60 42.01 -56.54 3.27
C ALA A 60 40.49 -56.48 3.54
N PRO A 61 39.64 -56.47 2.49
CA PRO A 61 38.20 -56.27 2.61
C PRO A 61 37.48 -57.57 3.00
N VAL A 62 36.50 -57.49 3.89
CA VAL A 62 35.61 -58.60 4.26
C VAL A 62 34.31 -58.53 3.51
N THR A 63 34.06 -59.50 2.65
CA THR A 63 32.79 -59.77 1.99
C THR A 63 31.86 -60.52 2.94
N SER A 64 30.63 -60.02 3.14
CA SER A 64 29.60 -60.70 3.92
C SER A 64 28.69 -61.51 3.02
N THR A 65 28.65 -62.83 3.22
CA THR A 65 27.67 -63.75 2.65
C THR A 65 26.54 -64.03 3.61
N THR A 66 25.33 -63.95 3.09
CA THR A 66 24.04 -64.28 3.69
C THR A 66 23.91 -65.79 4.00
N THR A 67 23.36 -66.11 5.15
CA THR A 67 22.60 -67.38 5.29
C THR A 67 21.51 -67.27 6.34
N ALA A 68 20.30 -67.64 5.93
CA ALA A 68 19.08 -67.68 6.69
C ALA A 68 19.00 -68.97 7.52
N SER A 69 18.33 -68.92 8.64
CA SER A 69 17.39 -69.96 9.16
C SER A 69 17.15 -69.78 10.65
N GLY A 70 15.89 -69.76 11.05
CA GLY A 70 15.54 -70.24 12.40
C GLY A 70 14.37 -69.46 13.07
N THR A 71 13.19 -69.93 12.73
CA THR A 71 11.98 -70.15 13.56
C THR A 71 11.44 -69.03 14.47
N ALA A 72 10.27 -68.61 14.09
CA ALA A 72 9.31 -67.71 14.76
C ALA A 72 8.66 -68.38 15.98
N VAL A 73 8.35 -67.58 17.01
CA VAL A 73 7.15 -67.72 17.85
C VAL A 73 6.61 -66.31 18.11
N GLY A 74 5.48 -66.04 17.49
CA GLY A 74 4.72 -64.82 17.76
C GLY A 74 3.59 -65.09 18.75
N PRO A 75 3.10 -64.11 19.48
CA PRO A 75 1.76 -64.14 20.02
C PRO A 75 0.75 -63.46 19.10
N ALA A 76 -0.44 -64.08 19.08
CA ALA A 76 -1.56 -63.76 18.23
C ALA A 76 -2.18 -62.32 18.43
N PRO A 77 -2.86 -61.76 17.43
CA PRO A 77 -3.53 -60.48 17.55
C PRO A 77 -4.90 -60.63 18.23
N VAL A 78 -5.18 -59.74 19.18
CA VAL A 78 -6.51 -59.55 19.74
C VAL A 78 -7.30 -58.64 18.80
N ALA A 79 -8.40 -59.19 18.27
CA ALA A 79 -9.38 -58.47 17.47
C ALA A 79 -10.09 -57.39 18.32
N ALA A 80 -9.96 -56.13 17.98
CA ALA A 80 -10.81 -55.06 18.48
C ALA A 80 -11.88 -54.74 17.43
N ALA A 81 -13.11 -54.87 17.88
CA ALA A 81 -14.32 -54.65 17.09
C ALA A 81 -14.44 -53.16 16.63
N GLN A 82 -14.71 -52.97 15.37
CA GLN A 82 -15.15 -51.69 14.82
C GLN A 82 -16.56 -51.40 15.32
N ALA A 83 -16.73 -50.33 16.11
CA ALA A 83 -18.00 -49.64 16.29
C ALA A 83 -18.01 -48.41 15.39
N ALA A 84 -18.83 -48.45 14.36
CA ALA A 84 -19.13 -47.30 13.54
C ALA A 84 -19.89 -46.27 14.39
N GLN A 85 -19.30 -45.11 14.62
CA GLN A 85 -20.03 -43.93 15.12
C GLN A 85 -20.25 -42.96 13.98
N ALA A 86 -21.56 -42.72 13.73
CA ALA A 86 -22.08 -41.76 12.78
C ALA A 86 -21.68 -40.33 13.21
N ALA A 87 -21.30 -39.53 12.24
CA ALA A 87 -21.07 -38.12 12.39
C ALA A 87 -22.36 -37.38 12.81
N PRO A 88 -22.32 -36.41 13.74
CA PRO A 88 -23.46 -35.57 14.04
C PRO A 88 -23.63 -34.49 12.98
N THR A 89 -24.84 -34.39 12.45
CA THR A 89 -25.36 -33.29 11.64
C THR A 89 -25.31 -31.97 12.44
N PRO A 90 -24.91 -30.84 11.88
CA PRO A 90 -24.95 -29.58 12.60
C PRO A 90 -26.40 -29.11 12.79
N ALA A 91 -26.79 -28.86 14.02
CA ALA A 91 -28.07 -28.30 14.40
C ALA A 91 -28.10 -26.80 14.06
N THR A 92 -29.15 -26.41 13.36
CA THR A 92 -29.55 -25.01 13.08
C THR A 92 -29.88 -24.31 14.41
N PRO A 93 -29.31 -23.14 14.71
CA PRO A 93 -29.79 -22.34 15.85
C PRO A 93 -31.07 -21.61 15.47
N ALA A 94 -32.04 -21.71 16.37
CA ALA A 94 -33.32 -21.02 16.29
C ALA A 94 -33.14 -19.49 16.33
N ALA A 95 -33.84 -18.81 15.44
CA ALA A 95 -33.92 -17.36 15.35
C ALA A 95 -34.62 -16.75 16.58
N VAL A 96 -33.95 -15.83 17.24
CA VAL A 96 -34.59 -14.85 18.13
C VAL A 96 -34.83 -13.58 17.30
N ALA A 97 -36.09 -13.28 17.09
CA ALA A 97 -36.54 -12.06 16.44
C ALA A 97 -36.40 -10.86 17.35
N SER A 98 -35.75 -9.80 16.91
CA SER A 98 -36.15 -8.40 17.15
C SER A 98 -35.13 -7.46 16.49
N GLY A 99 -35.56 -6.70 15.51
CA GLY A 99 -34.76 -5.64 14.91
C GLY A 99 -35.22 -5.36 13.48
N THR A 100 -36.14 -4.42 13.33
CA THR A 100 -36.65 -3.86 12.08
C THR A 100 -35.50 -3.45 11.16
N ALA A 101 -35.24 -4.25 10.14
CA ALA A 101 -34.47 -3.86 8.97
C ALA A 101 -35.42 -3.72 7.80
N VAL A 102 -35.51 -2.53 7.23
CA VAL A 102 -36.18 -2.24 5.98
C VAL A 102 -35.43 -2.98 4.89
N GLY A 103 -35.99 -4.09 4.41
CA GLY A 103 -35.50 -4.84 3.28
C GLY A 103 -35.79 -4.13 1.96
N PRO A 104 -34.98 -4.34 0.93
CA PRO A 104 -35.28 -3.85 -0.40
C PRO A 104 -36.50 -4.56 -0.94
N VAL A 105 -37.48 -3.76 -1.41
CA VAL A 105 -38.69 -4.19 -2.10
C VAL A 105 -38.26 -4.99 -3.34
N PRO A 106 -38.80 -6.21 -3.58
CA PRO A 106 -38.56 -6.91 -4.82
C PRO A 106 -39.27 -6.16 -5.96
N VAL A 107 -38.50 -5.65 -6.91
CA VAL A 107 -39.02 -5.13 -8.17
C VAL A 107 -39.57 -6.30 -8.95
N ALA A 108 -40.90 -6.35 -9.08
CA ALA A 108 -41.59 -7.24 -10.02
C ALA A 108 -41.14 -6.90 -11.45
N PRO A 109 -41.04 -7.90 -12.35
CA PRO A 109 -40.72 -7.62 -13.74
C PRO A 109 -41.81 -6.75 -14.36
N VAL A 110 -41.43 -5.57 -14.82
CA VAL A 110 -42.28 -4.68 -15.60
C VAL A 110 -42.63 -5.42 -16.88
N ALA A 111 -43.90 -5.81 -17.02
CA ALA A 111 -44.45 -6.29 -18.28
C ALA A 111 -44.28 -5.21 -19.34
N ALA A 112 -43.82 -5.61 -20.52
CA ALA A 112 -43.73 -4.76 -21.69
C ALA A 112 -45.06 -4.03 -21.90
N PRO A 113 -45.06 -2.73 -22.22
CA PRO A 113 -46.30 -2.01 -22.50
C PRO A 113 -46.95 -2.60 -23.74
N GLN A 114 -48.13 -3.17 -23.56
CA GLN A 114 -49.04 -3.47 -24.67
C GLN A 114 -49.41 -2.14 -25.31
N ALA A 115 -49.26 -2.06 -26.63
CA ALA A 115 -49.72 -0.96 -27.43
C ALA A 115 -51.21 -0.68 -27.15
N PRO A 116 -51.64 0.54 -26.89
CA PRO A 116 -53.03 0.87 -26.78
C PRO A 116 -53.70 0.67 -28.14
N ALA A 117 -54.79 -0.10 -28.14
CA ALA A 117 -55.67 -0.26 -29.27
C ALA A 117 -56.12 1.13 -29.73
N ALA A 118 -55.88 1.44 -30.97
CA ALA A 118 -56.32 2.67 -31.61
C ALA A 118 -57.87 2.70 -31.68
N SER A 119 -58.48 3.44 -30.79
CA SER A 119 -59.82 4.02 -30.98
C SER A 119 -59.65 5.53 -31.08
N GLY A 120 -59.11 5.95 -32.17
CA GLY A 120 -59.09 7.34 -32.59
C GLY A 120 -59.96 7.48 -33.81
N ALA A 121 -61.11 8.12 -33.66
CA ALA A 121 -61.91 8.56 -34.79
C ALA A 121 -61.02 9.32 -35.76
N PRO A 122 -61.14 9.08 -37.07
CA PRO A 122 -60.36 9.86 -38.04
C PRO A 122 -60.78 11.31 -38.01
N VAL A 123 -59.86 12.21 -37.71
CA VAL A 123 -59.99 13.61 -38.04
C VAL A 123 -60.11 13.66 -39.56
N LEU A 124 -61.27 14.06 -40.04
CA LEU A 124 -61.54 14.37 -41.44
C LEU A 124 -60.64 15.53 -41.85
N ILE A 125 -59.49 15.23 -42.37
CA ILE A 125 -58.80 16.13 -43.31
C ILE A 125 -59.70 16.09 -44.55
N GLY A 126 -60.34 17.19 -44.89
CA GLY A 126 -61.23 17.33 -46.03
C GLY A 126 -60.58 16.74 -47.28
N ALA A 127 -61.02 15.54 -47.65
CA ALA A 127 -60.68 14.96 -48.91
C ALA A 127 -61.29 15.85 -49.98
N LEU A 128 -60.45 16.32 -50.88
CA LEU A 128 -60.89 16.83 -52.17
C LEU A 128 -61.72 15.72 -52.81
N THR A 129 -63.05 15.82 -52.70
CA THR A 129 -63.94 14.94 -53.41
C THR A 129 -63.78 15.24 -54.91
N TRP A 130 -63.19 14.26 -55.58
CA TRP A 130 -63.24 14.22 -57.04
C TRP A 130 -64.73 14.02 -57.39
N VAL A 131 -65.14 14.87 -58.37
CA VAL A 131 -66.52 14.71 -58.92
C VAL A 131 -66.68 13.32 -59.45
N ASP A 132 -67.72 12.65 -59.00
CA ASP A 132 -68.04 11.30 -59.46
C ASP A 132 -68.26 11.29 -60.98
N PRO A 133 -67.64 10.36 -61.71
CA PRO A 133 -67.85 10.28 -63.18
C PRO A 133 -69.29 10.16 -63.58
N ASP A 134 -70.18 9.71 -62.67
CA ASP A 134 -71.65 9.61 -62.97
C ASP A 134 -72.33 11.00 -62.90
N ASP A 135 -71.86 11.96 -62.12
CA ASP A 135 -72.39 13.34 -62.13
C ASP A 135 -72.01 14.12 -63.41
N ALA A 136 -71.01 13.62 -64.15
CA ALA A 136 -70.63 14.23 -65.44
C ALA A 136 -71.62 13.81 -66.58
N ALA A 137 -72.45 12.76 -66.37
CA ALA A 137 -73.39 12.31 -67.35
C ALA A 137 -74.62 13.23 -67.43
N ASP A 138 -75.01 13.82 -66.25
CA ASP A 138 -76.23 14.65 -66.20
C ASP A 138 -76.07 16.06 -66.81
N LEU A 139 -74.85 16.48 -67.11
CA LEU A 139 -74.60 17.74 -67.79
C LEU A 139 -74.65 17.67 -69.35
N ARG A 140 -74.96 16.51 -69.88
CA ARG A 140 -75.11 16.29 -71.36
C ARG A 140 -76.55 16.27 -71.89
N ALA A 141 -77.51 16.40 -71.04
CA ALA A 141 -78.93 16.41 -71.43
C ALA A 141 -79.58 17.78 -71.21
N ALA A 142 -79.21 18.77 -71.95
CA ALA A 142 -80.03 19.96 -72.11
C ALA A 142 -80.23 20.22 -73.61
N PRO A 143 -81.49 20.41 -74.07
CA PRO A 143 -81.80 20.34 -75.44
C PRO A 143 -81.39 21.61 -76.21
N ALA A 144 -80.91 21.34 -77.41
CA ALA A 144 -80.71 22.39 -78.43
C ALA A 144 -81.99 23.13 -78.80
N ALA A 145 -82.04 24.42 -78.68
CA ALA A 145 -83.00 25.22 -79.31
C ALA A 145 -82.35 26.47 -79.94
N GLY A 146 -82.34 26.44 -81.25
CA GLY A 146 -82.54 27.57 -82.13
C GLY A 146 -81.34 28.51 -82.34
N ALA A 147 -80.70 28.36 -83.52
CA ALA A 147 -79.94 29.40 -84.22
C ALA A 147 -80.89 30.56 -84.67
N PRO A 148 -80.34 31.73 -85.08
CA PRO A 148 -79.29 31.84 -86.08
C PRO A 148 -78.33 33.00 -85.92
N GLY A 149 -77.22 32.90 -86.62
CA GLY A 149 -76.64 34.03 -87.32
C GLY A 149 -75.41 34.74 -86.76
N ALA A 150 -74.40 34.63 -87.56
CA ALA A 150 -73.33 35.61 -87.79
C ALA A 150 -72.00 35.38 -87.03
N GLY A 151 -71.05 34.85 -87.79
CA GLY A 151 -69.82 35.59 -88.04
C GLY A 151 -68.71 35.40 -87.02
N SER A 152 -67.79 34.49 -87.34
CA SER A 152 -66.38 34.70 -87.27
C SER A 152 -65.80 35.71 -86.20
N ARG A 153 -65.30 35.10 -85.11
CA ARG A 153 -64.18 35.63 -84.36
C ARG A 153 -63.65 34.60 -83.31
N ALA A 154 -63.40 33.38 -83.77
CA ALA A 154 -62.78 32.38 -82.87
C ALA A 154 -61.23 32.39 -82.88
N ALA A 155 -60.63 33.42 -83.51
CA ALA A 155 -59.16 33.43 -83.63
C ALA A 155 -58.45 34.43 -82.68
N ASP A 156 -59.18 35.13 -81.81
CA ASP A 156 -58.47 36.13 -80.97
C ASP A 156 -58.55 35.95 -79.47
N LEU A 157 -58.99 34.76 -78.98
CA LEU A 157 -59.03 34.48 -77.56
C LEU A 157 -57.75 33.80 -77.02
N LEU A 158 -56.76 33.52 -77.92
CA LEU A 158 -55.43 32.94 -77.50
C LEU A 158 -54.26 33.92 -77.63
N ALA A 159 -54.49 35.09 -78.19
CA ALA A 159 -53.44 36.10 -78.30
C ALA A 159 -53.50 37.05 -77.08
N GLY A 160 -52.55 36.83 -76.18
CA GLY A 160 -52.20 37.91 -75.29
C GLY A 160 -52.47 37.80 -73.80
N ARG A 161 -52.71 36.54 -73.29
CA ARG A 161 -52.59 36.39 -71.82
C ARG A 161 -51.11 36.18 -71.49
N ARG A 162 -50.32 37.29 -71.52
CA ARG A 162 -49.02 37.29 -70.86
C ARG A 162 -49.24 36.82 -69.42
N ARG A 163 -48.86 35.60 -69.10
CA ARG A 163 -48.79 35.11 -67.72
C ARG A 163 -47.93 36.14 -66.98
N ARG A 164 -48.54 37.03 -66.22
CA ARG A 164 -47.82 37.83 -65.25
C ARG A 164 -47.28 36.86 -64.21
N ILE A 165 -46.05 36.42 -64.43
CA ILE A 165 -45.32 35.51 -63.54
C ILE A 165 -45.14 36.18 -62.15
N PHE A 166 -45.23 37.49 -62.11
CA PHE A 166 -45.14 38.28 -60.88
C PHE A 166 -46.53 38.62 -60.27
N ARG A 167 -47.41 37.67 -60.11
CA ARG A 167 -48.58 37.90 -59.24
C ARG A 167 -48.17 37.70 -57.77
N PRO A 168 -48.60 38.56 -56.84
CA PRO A 168 -48.28 38.45 -55.42
C PRO A 168 -48.54 36.99 -54.89
N ALA A 169 -49.66 36.38 -55.29
CA ALA A 169 -50.02 35.04 -54.92
C ALA A 169 -49.09 33.94 -55.47
N THR A 170 -48.30 34.19 -56.51
CA THR A 170 -47.31 33.25 -57.06
C THR A 170 -45.88 33.52 -56.61
N VAL A 171 -45.59 34.71 -56.14
CA VAL A 171 -44.25 35.13 -55.71
C VAL A 171 -44.11 35.08 -54.17
N ILE A 172 -45.14 35.47 -53.43
CA ILE A 172 -45.11 35.46 -51.95
C ILE A 172 -44.85 34.08 -51.34
N PRO A 173 -45.49 32.97 -51.73
CA PRO A 173 -45.24 31.66 -51.13
C PRO A 173 -43.78 31.17 -51.29
N PRO A 174 -43.17 31.21 -52.49
CA PRO A 174 -41.77 30.78 -52.63
C PRO A 174 -40.80 31.72 -51.93
N VAL A 175 -41.07 33.04 -51.89
CA VAL A 175 -40.25 33.99 -51.13
C VAL A 175 -40.33 33.72 -49.63
N LEU A 176 -41.51 33.47 -49.08
CA LEU A 176 -41.70 33.08 -47.66
C LEU A 176 -41.03 31.75 -47.36
N LEU A 177 -41.11 30.78 -48.27
CA LEU A 177 -40.42 29.48 -48.11
C LEU A 177 -38.88 29.68 -48.07
N VAL A 178 -38.35 30.45 -49.02
CA VAL A 178 -36.91 30.78 -49.05
C VAL A 178 -36.48 31.54 -47.79
N LEU A 179 -37.29 32.50 -47.33
CA LEU A 179 -37.02 33.23 -46.09
C LEU A 179 -37.07 32.31 -44.89
N MET A 180 -38.05 31.42 -44.80
CA MET A 180 -38.16 30.41 -43.73
C MET A 180 -36.94 29.48 -43.71
N LEU A 181 -36.52 28.99 -44.88
CA LEU A 181 -35.32 28.13 -45.01
C LEU A 181 -34.04 28.91 -44.64
N ALA A 182 -33.97 30.20 -45.03
CA ALA A 182 -32.82 31.02 -44.65
C ALA A 182 -32.76 31.28 -43.14
N VAL A 183 -33.90 31.57 -42.51
CA VAL A 183 -34.00 31.73 -41.05
C VAL A 183 -33.65 30.41 -40.34
N TYR A 184 -34.16 29.27 -40.83
CA TYR A 184 -33.82 27.94 -40.29
C TYR A 184 -32.32 27.66 -40.42
N ALA A 185 -31.75 27.88 -41.59
CA ALA A 185 -30.31 27.67 -41.82
C ALA A 185 -29.47 28.63 -40.93
N ALA A 186 -29.86 29.88 -40.82
CA ALA A 186 -29.17 30.84 -39.96
C ALA A 186 -29.28 30.42 -38.48
N ALA A 187 -30.47 30.02 -38.03
CA ALA A 187 -30.67 29.54 -36.66
C ALA A 187 -29.82 28.30 -36.33
N THR A 188 -29.84 27.30 -37.21
CA THR A 188 -29.08 26.05 -36.94
C THR A 188 -27.57 26.19 -37.12
N LEU A 189 -27.10 26.97 -38.12
CA LEU A 189 -25.67 27.12 -38.40
C LEU A 189 -24.98 28.06 -37.39
N LEU A 190 -25.71 29.02 -36.80
CA LEU A 190 -25.16 30.01 -35.85
C LEU A 190 -25.52 29.68 -34.39
N TRP A 191 -26.28 28.62 -34.14
CA TRP A 191 -26.67 28.23 -32.78
C TRP A 191 -25.45 27.78 -31.97
N PRO A 192 -25.28 28.22 -30.71
CA PRO A 192 -24.18 27.78 -29.85
C PRO A 192 -24.32 26.29 -29.53
N LEU A 193 -23.16 25.63 -29.29
CA LEU A 193 -23.07 24.18 -29.05
C LEU A 193 -23.27 23.80 -27.58
N ASN A 194 -23.75 24.70 -26.72
CA ASN A 194 -23.84 24.44 -25.27
C ASN A 194 -24.71 23.24 -24.90
N ALA A 195 -25.75 22.95 -25.71
CA ALA A 195 -26.63 21.78 -25.48
C ALA A 195 -26.02 20.44 -25.98
N VAL A 196 -25.00 20.53 -26.83
CA VAL A 196 -24.32 19.37 -27.43
C VAL A 196 -22.82 19.36 -27.11
N ALA A 197 -22.45 19.90 -25.93
CA ALA A 197 -21.05 19.93 -25.51
C ALA A 197 -20.44 18.51 -25.52
N PRO A 198 -19.21 18.37 -26.02
CA PRO A 198 -18.50 17.10 -25.95
C PRO A 198 -18.40 16.59 -24.51
N THR A 199 -18.48 15.28 -24.33
CA THR A 199 -18.38 14.64 -23.01
C THR A 199 -17.09 13.84 -22.91
N THR A 200 -16.53 13.76 -21.70
CA THR A 200 -15.32 12.99 -21.44
C THR A 200 -15.67 11.65 -20.76
N ARG A 201 -14.98 10.59 -21.15
CA ARG A 201 -15.12 9.27 -20.53
C ARG A 201 -13.74 8.67 -20.24
N ALA A 202 -13.52 8.24 -18.99
CA ALA A 202 -12.29 7.55 -18.62
C ALA A 202 -12.22 6.14 -19.25
N VAL A 203 -11.02 5.74 -19.65
CA VAL A 203 -10.70 4.40 -20.15
C VAL A 203 -9.81 3.70 -19.12
N GLY A 204 -10.07 2.42 -18.86
CA GLY A 204 -9.26 1.62 -17.94
C GLY A 204 -7.85 1.45 -18.48
N VAL A 205 -6.87 1.85 -17.68
CA VAL A 205 -5.44 1.68 -17.99
C VAL A 205 -4.91 0.47 -17.25
N GLN A 206 -4.03 -0.30 -17.88
CA GLN A 206 -3.28 -1.38 -17.25
C GLN A 206 -1.88 -0.87 -16.92
N PRO A 207 -1.59 -0.53 -15.65
CA PRO A 207 -0.25 -0.08 -15.25
C PRO A 207 0.78 -1.18 -15.41
N VAL A 208 2.01 -0.80 -15.70
CA VAL A 208 3.15 -1.73 -15.72
C VAL A 208 3.49 -2.08 -14.28
N ALA A 209 3.47 -3.38 -13.96
CA ALA A 209 3.86 -3.88 -12.65
C ALA A 209 5.38 -3.88 -12.48
N ALA A 210 5.86 -3.79 -11.23
CA ALA A 210 7.26 -4.03 -10.91
C ALA A 210 7.65 -5.49 -11.23
N PRO A 211 8.92 -5.78 -11.52
CA PRO A 211 9.42 -7.14 -11.53
C PRO A 211 9.21 -7.82 -10.16
N ALA A 212 9.12 -9.15 -10.15
CA ALA A 212 9.18 -9.90 -8.90
C ALA A 212 10.51 -9.63 -8.19
N ALA A 213 10.46 -9.48 -6.87
CA ALA A 213 11.67 -9.29 -6.07
C ALA A 213 12.54 -10.56 -6.09
N GLU A 214 13.84 -10.35 -6.06
CA GLU A 214 14.85 -11.42 -5.99
C GLU A 214 15.75 -11.18 -4.77
N PRO A 215 15.27 -11.46 -3.53
CA PRO A 215 16.03 -11.18 -2.33
C PRO A 215 17.35 -11.96 -2.28
N ALA A 216 18.39 -11.34 -1.73
CA ALA A 216 19.68 -11.99 -1.49
C ALA A 216 19.61 -12.86 -0.23
N TRP A 217 18.88 -13.98 -0.31
CA TRP A 217 18.71 -14.89 0.83
C TRP A 217 20.05 -15.41 1.37
N PRO A 218 20.22 -15.52 2.69
CA PRO A 218 21.40 -16.12 3.27
C PRO A 218 21.55 -17.58 2.85
N ALA A 219 22.78 -18.04 2.72
CA ALA A 219 23.08 -19.44 2.38
C ALA A 219 22.78 -20.43 3.53
N GLU A 220 22.83 -19.96 4.77
CA GLU A 220 22.52 -20.71 5.99
C GLU A 220 21.47 -19.96 6.81
N GLY A 221 20.67 -20.72 7.58
CA GLY A 221 19.59 -20.16 8.38
C GLY A 221 18.41 -19.68 7.53
N GLU A 222 17.57 -18.84 8.13
CA GLU A 222 16.32 -18.37 7.54
C GLU A 222 16.22 -16.84 7.60
N ALA A 223 15.45 -16.29 6.69
CA ALA A 223 15.22 -14.86 6.67
C ALA A 223 13.82 -14.49 6.17
N ALA A 224 13.37 -13.30 6.55
CA ALA A 224 12.23 -12.62 5.96
C ALA A 224 12.53 -11.15 5.78
N ILE A 225 11.89 -10.54 4.79
CA ILE A 225 11.92 -9.11 4.50
C ILE A 225 10.52 -8.59 4.23
N ALA A 226 10.27 -7.33 4.56
CA ALA A 226 9.07 -6.61 4.18
C ALA A 226 9.39 -5.14 3.96
N ILE A 227 8.48 -4.44 3.29
CA ILE A 227 8.55 -3.01 3.03
C ILE A 227 7.26 -2.38 3.54
N ASP A 228 7.39 -1.33 4.30
CA ASP A 228 6.24 -0.58 4.83
C ASP A 228 5.34 -0.08 3.69
N GLY A 229 4.03 -0.25 3.85
CA GLY A 229 3.06 0.07 2.81
C GLY A 229 2.88 -1.00 1.72
N VAL A 230 3.76 -2.02 1.64
CA VAL A 230 3.60 -3.17 0.75
C VAL A 230 3.06 -4.37 1.53
N PRO A 231 1.88 -4.91 1.18
CA PRO A 231 1.19 -5.89 2.03
C PRO A 231 1.83 -7.28 2.11
N GLU A 232 2.89 -7.55 1.36
CA GLU A 232 3.51 -8.86 1.25
C GLU A 232 4.85 -8.93 1.99
N THR A 233 4.97 -9.92 2.88
CA THR A 233 6.24 -10.30 3.50
C THR A 233 6.86 -11.46 2.73
N LEU A 234 8.07 -11.29 2.23
CA LEU A 234 8.83 -12.35 1.59
C LEU A 234 9.67 -13.09 2.64
N SER A 235 9.73 -14.41 2.54
CA SER A 235 10.53 -15.24 3.43
C SER A 235 11.19 -16.39 2.69
N THR A 236 12.25 -16.96 3.28
CA THR A 236 12.79 -18.24 2.87
C THR A 236 11.73 -19.33 2.97
N ALA A 237 11.90 -20.42 2.22
CA ALA A 237 10.89 -21.48 2.11
C ALA A 237 10.62 -22.25 3.42
N ALA A 238 11.49 -22.13 4.42
CA ALA A 238 11.31 -22.79 5.70
C ALA A 238 10.22 -22.07 6.53
N THR A 239 9.32 -22.86 7.07
CA THR A 239 8.15 -22.38 7.83
C THR A 239 8.18 -22.80 9.29
N ALA A 240 9.17 -23.59 9.71
CA ALA A 240 9.29 -24.03 11.09
C ALA A 240 9.76 -22.89 11.99
N PRO A 241 9.14 -22.67 13.15
CA PRO A 241 9.64 -21.69 14.11
C PRO A 241 11.01 -22.11 14.67
N GLU A 242 11.95 -21.18 14.69
CA GLU A 242 13.29 -21.35 15.28
C GLU A 242 13.45 -20.55 16.56
N SER A 243 14.48 -20.93 17.37
CA SER A 243 14.81 -20.20 18.60
C SER A 243 15.25 -18.76 18.27
N ILE A 244 14.55 -17.79 18.87
CA ILE A 244 14.80 -16.35 18.65
C ILE A 244 15.72 -15.72 19.69
N ALA A 245 16.08 -16.50 20.72
CA ALA A 245 16.92 -16.01 21.80
C ALA A 245 16.43 -14.64 22.33
N SER A 246 17.33 -13.70 22.58
CA SER A 246 17.03 -12.38 23.14
C SER A 246 16.13 -11.46 22.28
N ILE A 247 15.74 -11.86 21.06
CA ILE A 247 14.67 -11.13 20.33
C ILE A 247 13.35 -11.19 21.12
N THR A 248 13.14 -12.22 21.94
CA THR A 248 12.05 -12.33 22.92
C THR A 248 11.83 -11.06 23.75
N LYS A 249 12.90 -10.31 24.08
CA LYS A 249 12.81 -9.08 24.88
C LYS A 249 12.03 -7.96 24.19
N VAL A 250 11.83 -8.05 22.88
CA VAL A 250 10.94 -7.13 22.16
C VAL A 250 9.48 -7.39 22.57
N VAL A 251 9.10 -8.68 22.65
CA VAL A 251 7.77 -9.05 23.16
C VAL A 251 7.63 -8.64 24.61
N THR A 252 8.66 -8.88 25.43
CA THR A 252 8.69 -8.47 26.85
C THR A 252 8.46 -6.97 27.00
N ALA A 253 9.14 -6.14 26.19
CA ALA A 253 8.94 -4.69 26.24
C ALA A 253 7.52 -4.28 25.84
N LEU A 254 6.95 -4.90 24.80
CA LEU A 254 5.59 -4.64 24.35
C LEU A 254 4.56 -5.00 25.42
N VAL A 255 4.73 -6.14 26.09
CA VAL A 255 3.82 -6.63 27.14
C VAL A 255 3.94 -5.81 28.42
N VAL A 256 5.15 -5.37 28.77
CA VAL A 256 5.38 -4.43 29.88
C VAL A 256 4.69 -3.10 29.60
N LEU A 257 4.91 -2.49 28.43
CA LEU A 257 4.29 -1.23 28.05
C LEU A 257 2.77 -1.32 27.80
N ASP A 258 2.23 -2.50 27.60
CA ASP A 258 0.77 -2.72 27.57
C ASP A 258 0.17 -2.64 28.99
N ARG A 259 0.92 -3.08 30.01
CA ARG A 259 0.54 -3.03 31.42
C ARG A 259 0.85 -1.71 32.08
N LEU A 260 1.99 -1.12 31.77
CA LEU A 260 2.52 0.14 32.27
C LEU A 260 2.86 1.04 31.08
N PRO A 261 1.87 1.73 30.50
CA PRO A 261 2.12 2.59 29.34
C PRO A 261 3.00 3.79 29.70
N LEU A 262 3.99 4.08 28.86
CA LEU A 262 4.82 5.28 28.94
C LEU A 262 4.59 6.18 27.73
N ALA A 263 4.50 7.48 27.96
CA ALA A 263 4.67 8.47 26.91
C ALA A 263 6.17 8.69 26.61
N PRO A 264 6.56 9.19 25.43
CA PRO A 264 7.94 9.55 25.12
C PRO A 264 8.52 10.50 26.18
N GLY A 265 9.69 10.14 26.74
CA GLY A 265 10.37 10.88 27.81
C GLY A 265 9.85 10.64 29.22
N GLU A 266 8.73 9.93 29.40
CA GLU A 266 8.21 9.55 30.70
C GLU A 266 9.06 8.44 31.32
N GLN A 267 9.30 8.53 32.64
CA GLN A 267 10.19 7.60 33.35
C GLN A 267 9.48 6.35 33.89
N GLY A 268 8.19 6.44 34.15
CA GLY A 268 7.40 5.37 34.78
C GLY A 268 7.76 5.11 36.25
N PRO A 269 7.25 4.02 36.84
CA PRO A 269 7.54 3.61 38.21
C PRO A 269 9.03 3.29 38.40
N THR A 270 9.47 3.30 39.66
CA THR A 270 10.85 3.02 40.06
C THR A 270 10.98 1.64 40.68
N TYR A 271 12.07 0.95 40.35
CA TYR A 271 12.46 -0.36 40.88
C TYR A 271 13.65 -0.17 41.80
N ALA A 272 13.48 -0.46 43.09
CA ALA A 272 14.56 -0.40 44.06
C ALA A 272 15.44 -1.66 43.99
N PHE A 273 16.74 -1.49 44.24
CA PHE A 273 17.74 -2.56 44.17
C PHE A 273 18.56 -2.64 45.43
N THR A 274 18.97 -3.86 45.76
CA THR A 274 19.74 -4.20 46.95
C THR A 274 21.07 -4.87 46.53
N GLN A 275 21.92 -5.19 47.52
CA GLN A 275 23.11 -5.99 47.33
C GLN A 275 22.78 -7.39 46.74
N ALA A 276 21.61 -7.97 47.02
CA ALA A 276 21.20 -9.25 46.49
C ALA A 276 20.96 -9.17 44.97
N ASP A 277 20.36 -8.09 44.47
CA ASP A 277 20.11 -7.87 43.04
C ASP A 277 21.44 -7.71 42.27
N SER A 278 22.44 -7.05 42.85
CA SER A 278 23.80 -7.01 42.27
C SER A 278 24.47 -8.39 42.30
N ALA A 279 24.24 -9.21 43.34
CA ALA A 279 24.75 -10.58 43.36
C ALA A 279 24.13 -11.45 42.24
N ASP A 280 22.83 -11.25 41.91
CA ASP A 280 22.15 -11.91 40.79
C ASP A 280 22.78 -11.52 39.45
N TYR A 281 23.17 -10.27 39.24
CA TYR A 281 23.94 -9.85 38.05
C TYR A 281 25.18 -10.72 37.86
N TRP A 282 25.97 -10.95 38.93
CA TRP A 282 27.17 -11.81 38.84
C TRP A 282 26.85 -13.25 38.54
N GLN A 283 25.70 -13.78 38.98
CA GLN A 283 25.27 -15.12 38.62
C GLN A 283 24.96 -15.27 37.12
N TYR A 284 24.25 -14.29 36.53
CA TYR A 284 24.03 -14.23 35.08
C TYR A 284 25.36 -14.19 34.33
N ARG A 285 26.27 -13.33 34.77
CA ARG A 285 27.63 -13.21 34.16
C ARG A 285 28.41 -14.51 34.25
N ALA A 286 28.35 -15.20 35.36
CA ALA A 286 29.05 -16.50 35.55
C ALA A 286 28.55 -17.59 34.62
N ARG A 287 27.28 -17.50 34.18
CA ARG A 287 26.70 -18.40 33.17
C ARG A 287 26.93 -17.93 31.72
N GLY A 288 27.66 -16.85 31.52
CA GLY A 288 27.91 -16.29 30.19
C GLY A 288 26.71 -15.53 29.60
N GLU A 289 25.72 -15.20 30.42
CA GLU A 289 24.50 -14.53 29.99
C GLU A 289 24.64 -13.00 29.98
N SER A 290 23.91 -12.34 29.09
CA SER A 290 23.85 -10.87 29.04
C SER A 290 23.13 -10.33 30.27
N SER A 291 23.79 -9.45 31.02
CA SER A 291 23.21 -8.80 32.21
C SER A 291 23.87 -7.44 32.46
N LEU A 292 23.19 -6.56 33.16
CA LEU A 292 23.70 -5.27 33.61
C LEU A 292 23.64 -5.19 35.13
N ASP A 293 24.68 -4.57 35.74
CA ASP A 293 24.64 -4.32 37.19
C ASP A 293 23.60 -3.27 37.55
N VAL A 294 23.26 -3.19 38.83
CA VAL A 294 22.19 -2.35 39.36
C VAL A 294 22.77 -1.38 40.41
N PRO A 295 22.15 -0.22 40.63
CA PRO A 295 22.59 0.70 41.71
C PRO A 295 22.19 0.11 43.07
N ILE A 296 23.21 -0.38 43.84
CA ILE A 296 22.98 -0.91 45.19
C ILE A 296 22.41 0.20 46.07
N ASP A 297 21.32 -0.11 46.83
CA ASP A 297 20.55 0.86 47.64
C ASP A 297 20.01 2.05 46.85
N GLY A 298 19.95 1.90 45.52
CA GLY A 298 19.39 2.87 44.58
C GLY A 298 18.17 2.34 43.84
N SER A 299 17.82 3.01 42.75
CA SER A 299 16.71 2.59 41.90
C SER A 299 16.94 2.93 40.42
N LEU A 300 16.25 2.19 39.54
CA LEU A 300 16.07 2.52 38.12
C LEU A 300 14.61 2.75 37.82
N THR A 301 14.32 3.60 36.88
CA THR A 301 12.97 3.80 36.36
C THR A 301 12.57 2.70 35.40
N GLU A 302 11.28 2.52 35.11
CA GLU A 302 10.80 1.59 34.10
C GLU A 302 11.48 1.83 32.74
N LEU A 303 11.57 3.11 32.29
CA LEU A 303 12.27 3.47 31.07
C LEU A 303 13.73 3.00 31.10
N GLN A 304 14.44 3.20 32.20
CA GLN A 304 15.83 2.75 32.35
C GLN A 304 15.96 1.22 32.32
N MET A 305 14.98 0.51 32.90
CA MET A 305 14.94 -0.96 32.85
C MET A 305 14.71 -1.45 31.40
N LEU A 306 13.76 -0.85 30.67
CA LEU A 306 13.51 -1.13 29.26
C LEU A 306 14.74 -0.82 28.38
N GLN A 307 15.41 0.29 28.64
CA GLN A 307 16.66 0.68 27.95
C GLN A 307 17.76 -0.37 28.15
N GLY A 308 18.05 -0.75 29.39
CA GLY A 308 19.06 -1.78 29.67
C GLY A 308 18.69 -3.16 29.06
N MET A 309 17.42 -3.51 29.09
CA MET A 309 16.90 -4.76 28.51
C MET A 309 17.04 -4.79 26.98
N LEU A 310 16.66 -3.72 26.29
CA LEU A 310 16.64 -3.70 24.82
C LEU A 310 18.03 -3.41 24.22
N ILE A 311 18.80 -2.47 24.79
CA ILE A 311 20.10 -2.04 24.26
C ILE A 311 21.18 -3.07 24.57
N ALA A 312 21.39 -3.38 25.87
CA ALA A 312 22.42 -4.31 26.32
C ALA A 312 21.95 -5.76 26.45
N SER A 313 20.68 -6.02 26.13
CA SER A 313 20.10 -7.36 26.25
C SER A 313 20.06 -7.92 27.68
N ALA A 314 19.95 -7.09 28.71
CA ALA A 314 20.04 -7.49 30.11
C ALA A 314 18.93 -8.46 30.52
N ASN A 315 19.29 -9.72 30.78
CA ASN A 315 18.36 -10.78 31.20
C ASN A 315 17.79 -10.48 32.59
N ASN A 316 18.63 -10.03 33.52
CA ASN A 316 18.17 -9.67 34.86
C ASN A 316 17.15 -8.53 34.87
N TYR A 317 17.24 -7.55 33.94
CA TYR A 317 16.22 -6.49 33.83
C TYR A 317 14.92 -7.03 33.25
N ALA A 318 15.01 -7.89 32.22
CA ALA A 318 13.83 -8.54 31.64
C ALA A 318 13.09 -9.40 32.71
N GLN A 319 13.84 -10.20 33.44
CA GLN A 319 13.30 -11.07 34.50
C GLN A 319 12.65 -10.23 35.62
N ARG A 320 13.29 -9.14 36.06
CA ARG A 320 12.75 -8.27 37.09
C ARG A 320 11.45 -7.62 36.66
N LEU A 321 11.39 -7.04 35.45
CA LEU A 321 10.16 -6.44 34.92
C LEU A 321 9.02 -7.47 34.83
N ALA A 322 9.33 -8.66 34.30
CA ALA A 322 8.32 -9.72 34.17
C ALA A 322 7.84 -10.25 35.53
N SER A 323 8.76 -10.52 36.47
CA SER A 323 8.38 -11.06 37.78
C SER A 323 7.60 -10.05 38.64
N ASP A 324 7.94 -8.79 38.59
CA ASP A 324 7.20 -7.75 39.35
C ASP A 324 5.79 -7.52 38.81
N LEU A 325 5.56 -7.70 37.51
CA LEU A 325 4.25 -7.45 36.88
C LEU A 325 3.38 -8.72 36.77
N PHE A 326 3.97 -9.88 36.61
CA PHE A 326 3.26 -11.12 36.29
C PHE A 326 3.47 -12.23 37.34
N GLY A 327 4.49 -12.14 38.18
CA GLY A 327 4.81 -13.11 39.20
C GLY A 327 5.76 -14.21 38.70
N THR A 328 5.28 -15.13 37.90
CA THR A 328 6.06 -16.28 37.39
C THR A 328 6.29 -16.20 35.87
N ASP A 329 7.30 -16.94 35.37
CA ASP A 329 7.53 -17.08 33.93
C ASP A 329 6.34 -17.70 33.20
N ALA A 330 5.60 -18.59 33.84
CA ALA A 330 4.40 -19.18 33.27
C ALA A 330 3.26 -18.17 33.09
N GLU A 331 3.05 -17.29 34.09
CA GLU A 331 2.05 -16.21 34.01
C GLU A 331 2.48 -15.15 32.99
N PHE A 332 3.75 -14.78 32.96
CA PHE A 332 4.30 -13.90 31.93
C PHE A 332 4.11 -14.50 30.52
N SER A 333 4.47 -15.77 30.34
CA SER A 333 4.36 -16.45 29.04
C SER A 333 2.91 -16.53 28.56
N ALA A 334 1.97 -16.81 29.47
CA ALA A 334 0.55 -16.79 29.14
C ALA A 334 0.10 -15.39 28.68
N ALA A 335 0.50 -14.35 29.39
CA ALA A 335 0.18 -12.96 29.03
C ALA A 335 0.84 -12.53 27.70
N ALA A 336 2.10 -12.93 27.48
CA ALA A 336 2.82 -12.62 26.25
C ALA A 336 2.20 -13.30 25.02
N ASN A 337 1.89 -14.59 25.09
CA ASN A 337 1.25 -15.31 24.00
C ASN A 337 -0.19 -14.79 23.76
N GLN A 338 -0.93 -14.43 24.82
CA GLN A 338 -2.22 -13.77 24.68
C GLN A 338 -2.09 -12.41 23.97
N TYR A 339 -1.13 -11.58 24.38
CA TYR A 339 -0.84 -10.29 23.76
C TYR A 339 -0.59 -10.42 22.25
N LEU A 340 0.21 -11.40 21.84
CA LEU A 340 0.51 -11.68 20.44
C LEU A 340 -0.75 -12.10 19.66
N ALA A 341 -1.53 -13.03 20.24
CA ALA A 341 -2.76 -13.52 19.62
C ALA A 341 -3.81 -12.43 19.43
N GLU A 342 -4.02 -11.57 20.44
CA GLU A 342 -4.98 -10.44 20.38
C GLU A 342 -4.61 -9.41 19.29
N ARG A 343 -3.35 -9.38 18.87
CA ARG A 343 -2.83 -8.46 17.83
C ARG A 343 -2.59 -9.15 16.50
N GLY A 344 -3.01 -10.41 16.35
CA GLY A 344 -2.88 -11.17 15.12
C GLY A 344 -1.42 -11.49 14.74
N ILE A 345 -0.49 -11.48 15.71
CA ILE A 345 0.90 -11.86 15.49
C ILE A 345 1.03 -13.36 15.76
N GLU A 346 0.84 -14.14 14.71
CA GLU A 346 0.96 -15.60 14.76
C GLU A 346 2.38 -16.06 14.46
N GLY A 347 2.74 -17.31 14.84
CA GLY A 347 4.04 -17.90 14.56
C GLY A 347 5.16 -17.51 15.54
N ILE A 348 4.82 -16.93 16.70
CA ILE A 348 5.71 -16.66 17.83
C ILE A 348 5.21 -17.43 19.05
N THR A 349 6.12 -18.08 19.74
CA THR A 349 5.86 -18.74 21.04
C THR A 349 6.83 -18.21 22.09
N ILE A 350 6.32 -17.78 23.23
CA ILE A 350 7.10 -17.27 24.36
C ILE A 350 6.93 -18.18 25.57
N VAL A 351 8.06 -18.57 26.17
CA VAL A 351 8.10 -19.44 27.37
C VAL A 351 8.79 -18.77 28.57
N ASN A 352 9.59 -17.70 28.34
CA ASN A 352 10.13 -16.87 29.40
C ASN A 352 10.42 -15.44 28.91
N PRO A 353 10.68 -14.44 29.79
CA PRO A 353 10.85 -13.04 29.38
C PRO A 353 12.23 -12.74 28.76
N THR A 354 13.21 -13.61 28.91
CA THR A 354 14.62 -13.33 28.57
C THR A 354 15.03 -13.88 27.20
N GLY A 355 14.38 -14.94 26.74
CA GLY A 355 14.76 -15.66 25.52
C GLY A 355 15.94 -16.64 25.71
N ILE A 356 16.29 -16.98 26.96
CA ILE A 356 17.38 -17.91 27.21
C ILE A 356 16.98 -19.39 27.02
N GLU A 357 15.69 -19.65 27.09
CA GLU A 357 15.16 -20.95 26.79
C GLU A 357 14.87 -21.10 25.29
N ALA A 358 15.32 -22.19 24.69
CA ALA A 358 15.15 -22.49 23.26
C ALA A 358 13.67 -22.59 22.82
N GLY A 359 12.74 -22.75 23.78
CA GLY A 359 11.29 -22.73 23.54
C GLY A 359 10.72 -21.36 23.16
N ASN A 360 11.48 -20.27 23.30
CA ASN A 360 11.13 -18.97 22.71
C ASN A 360 11.42 -19.03 21.20
N THR A 361 10.39 -19.25 20.40
CA THR A 361 10.55 -19.51 18.97
C THR A 361 9.70 -18.57 18.13
N ALA A 362 10.14 -18.32 16.89
CA ALA A 362 9.34 -17.61 15.89
C ALA A 362 9.71 -18.05 14.48
N THR A 363 8.79 -17.81 13.53
CA THR A 363 9.13 -17.78 12.10
C THR A 363 9.73 -16.43 11.73
N PRO A 364 10.61 -16.33 10.73
CA PRO A 364 11.14 -15.04 10.27
C PRO A 364 10.03 -14.03 9.88
N ALA A 365 8.98 -14.50 9.21
CA ALA A 365 7.85 -13.65 8.83
C ALA A 365 7.09 -13.09 10.05
N ALA A 366 6.89 -13.87 11.09
CA ALA A 366 6.27 -13.43 12.33
C ALA A 366 7.10 -12.34 13.04
N LEU A 367 8.43 -12.43 12.94
CA LEU A 367 9.31 -11.39 13.47
C LEU A 367 9.21 -10.06 12.74
N ILE A 368 8.86 -10.06 11.44
CA ILE A 368 8.58 -8.82 10.72
C ILE A 368 7.38 -8.11 11.36
N ALA A 369 6.25 -8.79 11.55
CA ALA A 369 5.08 -8.23 12.21
C ALA A 369 5.39 -7.73 13.64
N LEU A 370 6.27 -8.44 14.36
CA LEU A 370 6.76 -8.00 15.67
C LEU A 370 7.57 -6.69 15.57
N ALA A 371 8.44 -6.55 14.56
CA ALA A 371 9.24 -5.33 14.35
C ALA A 371 8.37 -4.14 14.00
N GLU A 372 7.40 -4.31 13.11
CA GLU A 372 6.40 -3.29 12.77
C GLU A 372 5.66 -2.80 14.02
N ARG A 373 5.17 -3.73 14.83
CA ARG A 373 4.48 -3.41 16.08
C ARG A 373 5.40 -2.71 17.09
N ALA A 374 6.64 -3.15 17.23
CA ALA A 374 7.61 -2.57 18.15
C ALA A 374 7.99 -1.13 17.74
N LEU A 375 8.26 -0.90 16.47
CA LEU A 375 8.64 0.41 15.96
C LEU A 375 7.45 1.39 15.85
N ALA A 376 6.21 0.90 15.85
CA ALA A 376 5.02 1.73 16.00
C ALA A 376 4.86 2.28 17.44
N ASN A 377 5.53 1.67 18.44
CA ASN A 377 5.58 2.20 19.79
C ASN A 377 6.74 3.22 19.89
N PRO A 378 6.47 4.53 20.15
CA PRO A 378 7.50 5.56 20.10
C PRO A 378 8.60 5.39 21.17
N VAL A 379 8.27 4.82 22.34
CA VAL A 379 9.25 4.54 23.40
C VAL A 379 10.22 3.46 22.97
N ILE A 380 9.72 2.35 22.43
CA ILE A 380 10.57 1.27 21.91
C ILE A 380 11.41 1.78 20.74
N ALA A 381 10.80 2.50 19.80
CA ALA A 381 11.49 3.05 18.64
C ALA A 381 12.65 3.98 19.02
N GLU A 382 12.49 4.78 20.07
CA GLU A 382 13.57 5.64 20.61
C GLU A 382 14.68 4.78 21.23
N ILE A 383 14.33 3.82 22.08
CA ILE A 383 15.30 2.97 22.77
C ILE A 383 16.15 2.18 21.79
N VAL A 384 15.54 1.47 20.82
CA VAL A 384 16.26 0.51 19.97
C VAL A 384 17.19 1.17 18.95
N ARG A 385 16.99 2.46 18.63
CA ARG A 385 17.89 3.24 17.78
C ARG A 385 19.08 3.87 18.53
N THR A 386 19.08 3.80 19.87
CA THR A 386 20.14 4.36 20.70
C THR A 386 21.39 3.48 20.62
N PRO A 387 22.54 4.00 20.12
CA PRO A 387 23.75 3.19 19.94
C PRO A 387 24.52 2.92 21.23
N GLU A 388 24.47 3.84 22.19
CA GLU A 388 25.18 3.77 23.46
C GLU A 388 24.39 4.50 24.54
N LEU A 389 24.42 4.01 25.77
CA LEU A 389 23.72 4.62 26.91
C LEU A 389 24.48 4.38 28.21
N THR A 390 24.33 5.30 29.17
CA THR A 390 24.85 5.18 30.53
C THR A 390 23.69 5.09 31.52
N LEU A 391 23.72 4.08 32.38
CA LEU A 391 22.73 3.92 33.46
C LEU A 391 23.42 3.83 34.83
N PRO A 392 22.73 4.27 35.90
CA PRO A 392 23.21 4.09 37.27
C PRO A 392 23.48 2.61 37.57
N GLY A 393 24.60 2.31 38.22
CA GLY A 393 25.03 0.94 38.56
C GLY A 393 25.67 0.18 37.37
N ALA A 394 25.10 0.31 36.16
CA ALA A 394 25.55 -0.41 34.97
C ALA A 394 26.73 0.26 34.23
N GLY A 395 26.96 1.59 34.43
CA GLY A 395 27.92 2.33 33.62
C GLY A 395 27.47 2.51 32.16
N THR A 396 28.45 2.71 31.27
CA THR A 396 28.21 2.90 29.83
C THR A 396 28.26 1.56 29.10
N PHE A 397 27.27 1.33 28.22
CA PHE A 397 27.18 0.12 27.40
C PHE A 397 26.63 0.44 26.00
N LYS A 398 26.98 -0.41 25.04
CA LYS A 398 26.62 -0.26 23.62
C LYS A 398 25.44 -1.15 23.24
N ASN A 399 24.75 -0.72 22.19
CA ASN A 399 23.70 -1.54 21.58
C ASN A 399 24.32 -2.78 20.90
N GLY A 400 23.71 -3.92 21.11
CA GLY A 400 24.14 -5.18 20.49
C GLY A 400 23.94 -5.24 18.97
N ASN A 401 23.15 -4.32 18.37
CA ASN A 401 22.98 -4.23 16.93
C ASN A 401 24.08 -3.36 16.30
N ALA A 402 25.13 -4.01 15.80
CA ALA A 402 26.25 -3.31 15.15
C ALA A 402 25.82 -2.56 13.85
N LEU A 403 24.69 -2.95 13.23
CA LEU A 403 24.20 -2.28 12.01
C LEU A 403 23.63 -0.89 12.26
N LEU A 404 23.45 -0.47 13.52
CA LEU A 404 23.11 0.93 13.83
C LEU A 404 24.17 1.94 13.36
N ALA A 405 25.37 1.48 13.05
CA ALA A 405 26.41 2.30 12.41
C ALA A 405 26.17 2.52 10.90
N ASP A 406 25.34 1.69 10.28
CA ASP A 406 25.02 1.79 8.85
C ASP A 406 23.92 2.84 8.63
N PRO A 407 24.01 3.67 7.57
CA PRO A 407 23.04 4.73 7.32
C PRO A 407 21.61 4.18 7.21
N GLY A 408 20.68 4.85 7.88
CA GLY A 408 19.24 4.54 7.84
C GLY A 408 18.80 3.40 8.76
N VAL A 409 19.69 2.60 9.34
CA VAL A 409 19.31 1.52 10.27
C VAL A 409 18.74 2.08 11.57
N VAL A 410 17.59 1.57 12.01
CA VAL A 410 16.80 2.13 13.13
C VAL A 410 16.58 1.19 14.33
N GLY A 411 17.13 0.01 14.31
CA GLY A 411 17.01 -0.99 15.39
C GLY A 411 16.75 -2.35 14.73
N VAL A 412 16.28 -3.44 15.36
CA VAL A 412 15.50 -3.54 16.61
C VAL A 412 16.26 -4.32 17.69
N LYS A 413 16.57 -5.62 17.46
CA LYS A 413 17.14 -6.49 18.49
C LYS A 413 17.95 -7.64 17.92
N THR A 414 19.06 -7.92 18.56
CA THR A 414 19.88 -9.11 18.34
C THR A 414 19.46 -10.27 19.26
N GLY A 415 19.63 -11.50 18.79
CA GLY A 415 19.49 -12.71 19.57
C GLY A 415 20.72 -13.60 19.41
N THR A 416 21.17 -14.22 20.49
CA THR A 416 22.26 -15.20 20.45
C THR A 416 22.01 -16.26 21.52
N LEU A 417 21.97 -17.50 21.08
CA LEU A 417 21.94 -18.69 21.91
C LEU A 417 22.85 -19.73 21.23
N ASP A 418 22.29 -20.73 20.56
CA ASP A 418 23.04 -21.71 19.75
C ASP A 418 23.36 -21.13 18.34
N ALA A 419 22.66 -20.10 17.92
CA ALA A 419 22.83 -19.40 16.67
C ALA A 419 22.71 -17.88 16.85
N TRP A 420 23.06 -17.13 15.79
CA TRP A 420 23.06 -15.68 15.78
C TRP A 420 21.86 -15.15 14.97
N ASN A 421 21.02 -14.35 15.62
CA ASN A 421 19.77 -13.83 15.10
C ASN A 421 19.78 -12.29 15.08
N LEU A 422 19.07 -11.68 14.13
CA LEU A 422 18.87 -10.24 14.07
C LEU A 422 17.48 -9.91 13.54
N LEU A 423 16.76 -9.10 14.28
CA LEU A 423 15.57 -8.41 13.84
C LEU A 423 15.92 -6.91 13.71
N THR A 424 15.77 -6.34 12.53
CA THR A 424 16.19 -4.95 12.28
C THR A 424 15.31 -4.28 11.22
N ALA A 425 15.37 -2.95 11.15
CA ALA A 425 14.73 -2.16 10.11
C ALA A 425 15.68 -1.09 9.60
N LYS A 426 15.44 -0.60 8.38
CA LYS A 426 16.20 0.43 7.73
C LYS A 426 15.28 1.41 7.00
N ASP A 427 15.47 2.70 7.23
CA ASP A 427 14.82 3.77 6.49
C ASP A 427 15.63 4.03 5.21
N ILE A 428 15.01 3.81 4.06
CA ILE A 428 15.58 3.95 2.71
C ILE A 428 14.95 5.18 2.06
N THR A 429 15.77 6.12 1.58
CA THR A 429 15.28 7.29 0.85
C THR A 429 15.28 7.00 -0.65
N VAL A 430 14.11 7.16 -1.29
CA VAL A 430 13.92 7.01 -2.74
C VAL A 430 13.20 8.26 -3.25
N GLY A 431 13.92 9.09 -4.00
CA GLY A 431 13.40 10.43 -4.34
C GLY A 431 13.14 11.26 -3.08
N ASP A 432 11.93 11.77 -2.94
CA ASP A 432 11.48 12.54 -1.77
C ASP A 432 10.80 11.67 -0.68
N ALA A 433 10.61 10.37 -0.95
CA ALA A 433 9.97 9.44 -0.02
C ALA A 433 11.01 8.73 0.86
N THR A 434 10.65 8.50 2.14
CA THR A 434 11.39 7.61 3.03
C THR A 434 10.54 6.36 3.29
N ILE A 435 11.08 5.22 2.93
CA ILE A 435 10.43 3.91 2.97
C ILE A 435 11.14 3.05 3.99
N ARG A 436 10.40 2.43 4.91
CA ARG A 436 11.00 1.51 5.88
C ARG A 436 11.00 0.10 5.35
N ALA A 437 12.19 -0.51 5.32
CA ALA A 437 12.38 -1.93 5.06
C ALA A 437 12.68 -2.65 6.38
N TYR A 438 12.15 -3.86 6.52
CA TYR A 438 12.37 -4.75 7.67
C TYR A 438 13.12 -5.99 7.23
N ALA A 439 13.97 -6.52 8.10
CA ALA A 439 14.65 -7.79 7.90
C ALA A 439 14.72 -8.57 9.20
N ALA A 440 14.37 -9.85 9.12
CA ALA A 440 14.61 -10.85 10.16
C ALA A 440 15.55 -11.91 9.61
N VAL A 441 16.68 -12.14 10.27
CA VAL A 441 17.70 -13.13 9.90
C VAL A 441 17.94 -14.03 11.09
N LEU A 442 17.71 -15.32 10.94
CA LEU A 442 17.80 -16.34 11.99
C LEU A 442 18.82 -17.43 11.62
N GLY A 443 19.32 -18.15 12.62
CA GLY A 443 20.10 -19.37 12.42
C GLY A 443 21.50 -19.16 11.86
N GLN A 444 22.10 -17.98 12.00
CA GLN A 444 23.41 -17.69 11.44
C GLN A 444 24.55 -18.28 12.27
N PRO A 445 25.67 -18.74 11.64
CA PRO A 445 26.79 -19.36 12.34
C PRO A 445 27.65 -18.37 13.14
N GLY A 446 27.50 -17.05 12.90
CA GLY A 446 28.31 -16.03 13.58
C GLY A 446 27.75 -14.63 13.47
N PRO A 447 28.31 -13.68 14.24
CA PRO A 447 27.87 -12.29 14.23
C PRO A 447 28.15 -11.60 12.88
N ASP A 448 29.26 -11.92 12.24
CA ASP A 448 29.65 -11.32 10.97
C ASP A 448 28.76 -11.81 9.82
N SER A 449 28.48 -13.12 9.74
CA SER A 449 27.57 -13.69 8.75
C SER A 449 26.15 -13.15 8.92
N ARG A 450 25.65 -13.04 10.15
CA ARG A 450 24.37 -12.41 10.46
C ARG A 450 24.29 -10.97 9.95
N ASN A 451 25.31 -10.16 10.26
CA ASN A 451 25.34 -8.77 9.86
C ASN A 451 25.48 -8.62 8.33
N GLN A 452 26.32 -9.47 7.70
CA GLN A 452 26.50 -9.44 6.24
C GLN A 452 25.23 -9.87 5.52
N ALA A 453 24.61 -10.97 5.91
CA ALA A 453 23.34 -11.42 5.33
C ALA A 453 22.26 -10.32 5.39
N THR A 454 22.17 -9.62 6.50
CA THR A 454 21.23 -8.51 6.66
C THR A 454 21.57 -7.32 5.74
N ARG A 455 22.85 -6.97 5.58
CA ARG A 455 23.28 -5.92 4.64
C ARG A 455 22.95 -6.29 3.19
N ASP A 456 23.19 -7.54 2.81
CA ASP A 456 22.93 -8.03 1.46
C ASP A 456 21.43 -7.96 1.11
N LEU A 457 20.55 -8.31 2.07
CA LEU A 457 19.10 -8.16 1.92
C LEU A 457 18.71 -6.68 1.72
N PHE A 458 19.20 -5.77 2.58
CA PHE A 458 18.89 -4.34 2.42
C PHE A 458 19.47 -3.74 1.14
N ALA A 459 20.69 -4.10 0.78
CA ALA A 459 21.32 -3.62 -0.47
C ALA A 459 20.50 -4.07 -1.71
N ARG A 460 19.96 -5.28 -1.67
CA ARG A 460 19.09 -5.78 -2.76
C ARG A 460 17.76 -5.04 -2.80
N ILE A 461 17.13 -4.79 -1.66
CA ILE A 461 15.92 -3.97 -1.59
C ILE A 461 16.17 -2.57 -2.13
N GLU A 462 17.28 -1.91 -1.76
CA GLU A 462 17.64 -0.57 -2.25
C GLU A 462 17.84 -0.54 -3.76
N GLN A 463 18.37 -1.60 -4.36
CA GLN A 463 18.52 -1.72 -5.82
C GLN A 463 17.18 -1.90 -6.53
N GLU A 464 16.22 -2.56 -5.91
CA GLU A 464 14.91 -2.86 -6.48
C GLU A 464 13.91 -1.72 -6.29
N LEU A 465 13.98 -1.00 -5.17
CA LEU A 465 13.15 0.16 -4.85
C LEU A 465 13.57 1.40 -5.64
N GLN A 466 13.27 1.41 -6.92
CA GLN A 466 13.56 2.56 -7.78
C GLN A 466 12.26 3.10 -8.40
N PRO A 467 12.13 4.42 -8.58
CA PRO A 467 11.03 4.99 -9.33
C PRO A 467 11.01 4.43 -10.75
N ARG A 468 9.85 4.00 -11.24
CA ARG A 468 9.68 3.41 -12.56
C ARG A 468 8.43 3.94 -13.23
N PRO A 469 8.44 4.20 -14.56
CA PRO A 469 7.24 4.50 -15.30
C PRO A 469 6.21 3.38 -15.14
N SER A 470 5.11 3.69 -14.47
CA SER A 470 3.97 2.79 -14.31
C SER A 470 3.01 2.90 -15.48
N VAL A 471 2.87 4.13 -16.02
CA VAL A 471 2.15 4.40 -17.25
C VAL A 471 3.00 5.34 -18.10
N THR A 472 3.25 4.99 -19.35
CA THR A 472 4.11 5.78 -20.25
C THR A 472 3.36 6.95 -20.86
N ALA A 473 4.09 7.99 -21.23
CA ALA A 473 3.58 9.11 -22.02
C ALA A 473 2.87 8.65 -23.30
N GLY A 474 1.77 9.32 -23.65
CA GLY A 474 0.95 8.96 -24.81
C GLY A 474 0.01 7.77 -24.61
N THR A 475 -0.09 7.23 -23.39
CA THR A 475 -1.09 6.20 -23.07
C THR A 475 -2.49 6.79 -23.09
N VAL A 476 -3.43 6.12 -23.78
CA VAL A 476 -4.85 6.53 -23.80
C VAL A 476 -5.47 6.24 -22.45
N ILE A 477 -5.94 7.31 -21.79
CA ILE A 477 -6.52 7.30 -20.44
C ILE A 477 -8.01 7.69 -20.43
N GLY A 478 -8.48 8.24 -21.54
CA GLY A 478 -9.86 8.65 -21.71
C GLY A 478 -10.18 8.95 -23.16
N LYS A 479 -11.44 9.30 -23.39
CA LYS A 479 -11.95 9.74 -24.70
C LYS A 479 -12.86 10.94 -24.54
N VAL A 480 -12.86 11.79 -25.53
CA VAL A 480 -13.88 12.81 -25.75
C VAL A 480 -14.86 12.25 -26.78
N GLU A 481 -16.11 12.14 -26.42
CA GLU A 481 -17.20 11.69 -27.30
C GLU A 481 -18.04 12.91 -27.69
N THR A 482 -18.30 13.07 -29.01
CA THR A 482 -19.13 14.13 -29.55
C THR A 482 -20.44 13.57 -30.10
N LEU A 483 -21.52 14.30 -30.01
CA LEU A 483 -22.80 13.87 -30.59
C LEU A 483 -22.78 13.82 -32.12
N TRP A 484 -21.80 14.46 -32.77
CA TRP A 484 -21.61 14.39 -34.23
C TRP A 484 -20.68 13.27 -34.69
N GLY A 485 -20.25 12.39 -33.73
CA GLY A 485 -19.64 11.10 -34.05
C GLY A 485 -18.11 11.06 -33.99
N ASP A 486 -17.46 12.12 -33.48
CA ASP A 486 -16.01 12.11 -33.28
C ASP A 486 -15.67 11.50 -31.93
N ASP A 487 -14.67 10.62 -31.91
CA ASP A 487 -14.02 10.02 -30.75
C ASP A 487 -12.56 10.48 -30.70
N ILE A 488 -12.20 11.36 -29.77
CA ILE A 488 -10.84 11.87 -29.64
C ILE A 488 -10.22 11.28 -28.37
N ASP A 489 -9.04 10.66 -28.51
CA ASP A 489 -8.32 10.10 -27.38
C ASP A 489 -7.78 11.20 -26.46
N ILE A 490 -7.85 10.97 -25.14
CA ILE A 490 -7.14 11.73 -24.12
C ILE A 490 -5.97 10.90 -23.67
N VAL A 491 -4.76 11.46 -23.74
CA VAL A 491 -3.51 10.75 -23.47
C VAL A 491 -2.71 11.40 -22.33
N THR A 492 -1.84 10.62 -21.68
CA THR A 492 -0.88 11.13 -20.70
C THR A 492 0.18 11.99 -21.39
N ALA A 493 0.48 13.17 -20.80
CA ALA A 493 1.47 14.11 -21.34
C ALA A 493 2.92 13.68 -21.05
N ALA A 494 3.13 12.89 -20.00
CA ALA A 494 4.44 12.39 -19.54
C ALA A 494 4.28 11.00 -18.95
N ASP A 495 5.41 10.36 -18.66
CA ASP A 495 5.43 9.12 -17.87
C ASP A 495 4.93 9.38 -16.46
N ALA A 496 3.98 8.60 -15.97
CA ALA A 496 3.58 8.57 -14.57
C ALA A 496 4.46 7.56 -13.83
N THR A 497 5.33 8.06 -12.95
CA THR A 497 6.43 7.31 -12.34
C THR A 497 6.20 7.14 -10.84
N VAL A 498 6.16 5.89 -10.36
CA VAL A 498 5.98 5.59 -8.92
C VAL A 498 6.94 4.49 -8.48
N VAL A 499 7.17 4.43 -7.16
CA VAL A 499 7.96 3.37 -6.54
C VAL A 499 7.09 2.14 -6.33
N LEU A 500 7.45 1.06 -6.98
CA LEU A 500 6.77 -0.23 -6.91
C LEU A 500 7.78 -1.33 -6.59
N TRP A 501 7.32 -2.39 -5.93
CA TRP A 501 8.14 -3.52 -5.55
C TRP A 501 7.38 -4.84 -5.69
N ASN A 502 8.10 -5.95 -5.93
CA ASN A 502 7.62 -7.33 -5.90
C ASN A 502 6.32 -7.58 -6.69
N GLY A 503 6.30 -7.26 -7.98
CA GLY A 503 5.11 -7.49 -8.81
C GLY A 503 3.96 -6.51 -8.56
N GLY A 504 4.12 -5.56 -7.64
CA GLY A 504 3.11 -4.54 -7.36
C GLY A 504 2.83 -3.65 -8.56
N ALA A 505 1.59 -3.23 -8.73
CA ALA A 505 1.15 -2.29 -9.76
C ALA A 505 0.50 -1.06 -9.12
N ALA A 506 0.62 0.08 -9.79
CA ALA A 506 -0.02 1.31 -9.34
C ALA A 506 -1.54 1.22 -9.44
N LYS A 507 -2.24 1.95 -8.59
CA LYS A 507 -3.65 2.30 -8.78
C LYS A 507 -3.72 3.56 -9.61
N THR A 508 -4.64 3.62 -10.58
CA THR A 508 -4.76 4.76 -11.49
C THR A 508 -6.10 5.44 -11.34
N SER A 509 -6.10 6.76 -11.47
CA SER A 509 -7.31 7.58 -11.56
C SER A 509 -7.10 8.70 -12.59
N ALA A 510 -8.16 9.12 -13.26
CA ALA A 510 -8.17 10.25 -14.16
C ALA A 510 -9.31 11.19 -13.79
N ASP A 511 -9.04 12.47 -13.85
CA ASP A 511 -10.02 13.53 -13.68
C ASP A 511 -9.93 14.47 -14.88
N PHE A 512 -11.07 14.66 -15.57
CA PHE A 512 -11.13 15.42 -16.82
C PHE A 512 -12.00 16.66 -16.68
N ASP A 513 -11.45 17.79 -17.11
CA ASP A 513 -12.15 19.04 -17.30
C ASP A 513 -11.80 19.57 -18.71
N LEU A 514 -12.72 19.35 -19.64
CA LEU A 514 -12.52 19.74 -21.03
C LEU A 514 -12.57 21.26 -21.20
N GLY A 515 -13.41 21.97 -20.43
CA GLY A 515 -13.64 23.40 -20.60
C GLY A 515 -13.93 23.77 -22.05
N ASP A 516 -13.21 24.77 -22.58
CA ASP A 516 -13.28 25.21 -23.97
C ASP A 516 -12.14 24.63 -24.84
N ALA A 517 -11.40 23.62 -24.35
CA ALA A 517 -10.26 23.07 -25.06
C ALA A 517 -10.69 22.25 -26.28
N THR A 518 -10.16 22.61 -27.45
CA THR A 518 -10.40 21.90 -28.72
C THR A 518 -9.12 21.55 -29.45
N GLU A 519 -8.00 22.22 -29.13
CA GLU A 519 -6.75 22.09 -29.85
C GLU A 519 -5.96 20.83 -29.48
N PRO A 520 -5.23 20.21 -30.42
CA PRO A 520 -4.34 19.09 -30.12
C PRO A 520 -3.31 19.46 -29.05
N GLY A 521 -3.09 18.59 -28.06
CA GLY A 521 -2.15 18.82 -26.97
C GLY A 521 -2.66 19.73 -25.84
N ALA A 522 -3.87 20.28 -25.96
CA ALA A 522 -4.50 21.04 -24.87
C ALA A 522 -4.65 20.15 -23.63
N THR A 523 -4.32 20.69 -22.45
CA THR A 523 -4.53 20.01 -21.17
C THR A 523 -6.02 20.03 -20.82
N VAL A 524 -6.58 18.85 -20.60
CA VAL A 524 -8.01 18.63 -20.32
C VAL A 524 -8.23 17.85 -19.03
N GLY A 525 -7.27 17.91 -18.13
CA GLY A 525 -7.36 17.27 -16.82
C GLY A 525 -6.03 16.72 -16.35
N THR A 526 -6.11 15.77 -15.39
CA THR A 526 -4.95 15.12 -14.78
C THR A 526 -5.14 13.62 -14.73
N PHE A 527 -4.02 12.91 -14.74
CA PHE A 527 -3.94 11.48 -14.52
C PHE A 527 -2.98 11.20 -13.37
N THR A 528 -3.46 10.44 -12.37
CA THR A 528 -2.67 10.10 -11.18
C THR A 528 -2.42 8.60 -11.14
N ALA A 529 -1.16 8.21 -11.00
CA ALA A 529 -0.71 6.89 -10.63
C ALA A 529 -0.34 6.89 -9.14
N THR A 530 -0.91 5.99 -8.35
CA THR A 530 -0.66 5.87 -6.91
C THR A 530 0.02 4.54 -6.63
N GLY A 531 1.26 4.58 -6.18
CA GLY A 531 2.02 3.46 -5.64
C GLY A 531 1.68 3.21 -4.17
N PRO A 532 2.31 2.22 -3.52
CA PRO A 532 2.13 1.93 -2.10
C PRO A 532 2.70 3.02 -1.19
N VAL A 533 3.69 3.77 -1.64
CA VAL A 533 4.47 4.73 -0.82
C VAL A 533 4.51 6.14 -1.40
N ASP A 534 4.14 6.32 -2.67
CA ASP A 534 4.15 7.59 -3.39
C ASP A 534 3.01 7.70 -4.40
N ALA A 535 2.87 8.86 -5.02
CA ALA A 535 1.96 9.08 -6.13
C ALA A 535 2.56 10.11 -7.09
N ASP A 536 2.30 9.93 -8.37
CA ASP A 536 2.68 10.87 -9.42
C ASP A 536 1.46 11.28 -10.24
N THR A 537 1.38 12.58 -10.54
CA THR A 537 0.27 13.18 -11.28
C THR A 537 0.81 13.90 -12.52
N VAL A 538 0.31 13.51 -13.68
CA VAL A 538 0.69 14.08 -14.96
C VAL A 538 -0.52 14.69 -15.67
N ASP A 539 -0.29 15.65 -16.58
CA ASP A 539 -1.34 16.23 -17.39
C ASP A 539 -2.01 15.18 -18.29
N ALA A 540 -3.33 15.31 -18.44
CA ALA A 540 -4.14 14.65 -19.46
C ALA A 540 -4.34 15.60 -20.64
N ARG A 541 -4.04 15.17 -21.88
CA ARG A 541 -4.07 16.02 -23.07
C ARG A 541 -4.87 15.41 -24.20
N LEU A 542 -5.48 16.27 -25.02
CA LEU A 542 -6.12 15.87 -26.27
C LEU A 542 -5.07 15.34 -27.26
N ALA A 543 -5.30 14.15 -27.81
CA ALA A 543 -4.43 13.57 -28.85
C ALA A 543 -4.64 14.21 -30.23
N ALA A 544 -5.83 14.74 -30.48
CA ALA A 544 -6.20 15.39 -31.75
C ALA A 544 -7.15 16.58 -31.49
N GLU A 545 -7.41 17.37 -32.52
CA GLU A 545 -8.37 18.46 -32.50
C GLU A 545 -9.81 17.93 -32.38
N ILE A 546 -10.65 18.62 -31.62
CA ILE A 546 -12.11 18.40 -31.61
C ILE A 546 -12.71 19.26 -32.72
N GLU A 547 -12.99 18.65 -33.88
CA GLU A 547 -13.59 19.39 -34.99
C GLU A 547 -15.04 19.80 -34.66
N PRO A 548 -15.47 21.01 -35.09
CA PRO A 548 -16.85 21.39 -34.90
C PRO A 548 -17.79 20.56 -35.79
N PRO A 549 -19.07 20.36 -35.40
CA PRO A 549 -20.03 19.63 -36.22
C PRO A 549 -20.22 20.24 -37.61
N SER A 550 -20.27 19.38 -38.64
CA SER A 550 -20.41 19.80 -40.01
C SER A 550 -21.70 20.64 -40.23
N PRO A 551 -21.71 21.56 -41.21
CA PRO A 551 -22.93 22.30 -41.57
C PRO A 551 -24.13 21.40 -41.85
N TRP A 552 -23.88 20.20 -42.45
CA TRP A 552 -24.92 19.24 -42.74
C TRP A 552 -25.50 18.61 -41.43
N TRP A 553 -24.66 18.25 -40.48
CA TRP A 553 -25.10 17.74 -39.18
C TRP A 553 -25.99 18.78 -38.47
N ARG A 554 -25.56 20.06 -38.43
CA ARG A 554 -26.34 21.13 -37.81
C ARG A 554 -27.70 21.33 -38.45
N LEU A 555 -27.82 21.18 -39.78
CA LEU A 555 -29.10 21.27 -40.50
C LEU A 555 -30.01 20.06 -40.29
N THR A 556 -29.45 18.88 -39.99
CA THR A 556 -30.23 17.65 -39.90
C THR A 556 -30.54 17.23 -38.47
N HIS A 557 -29.87 17.82 -37.44
CA HIS A 557 -30.05 17.50 -36.01
C HIS A 557 -30.47 18.76 -35.18
N PRO A 558 -31.53 19.48 -35.59
CA PRO A 558 -31.94 20.69 -34.87
C PRO A 558 -32.44 20.41 -33.45
N LEU A 559 -33.03 19.24 -33.19
CA LEU A 559 -33.57 18.92 -31.87
C LEU A 559 -32.43 18.69 -30.87
N ASP A 560 -31.35 18.00 -31.26
CA ASP A 560 -30.15 17.82 -30.46
C ASP A 560 -29.47 19.15 -30.21
N LEU A 561 -29.30 19.95 -31.30
CA LEU A 561 -28.66 21.26 -31.25
C LEU A 561 -29.38 22.27 -30.30
N PHE A 562 -30.71 22.17 -30.21
CA PHE A 562 -31.52 23.03 -29.32
C PHE A 562 -31.74 22.41 -27.92
N GLY A 563 -31.21 21.22 -27.63
CA GLY A 563 -31.37 20.53 -26.33
C GLY A 563 -32.79 20.07 -26.07
N VAL A 564 -33.50 19.60 -27.10
CA VAL A 564 -34.89 19.13 -26.98
C VAL A 564 -34.96 17.59 -26.85
N ASN A 565 -33.89 16.89 -27.18
CA ASN A 565 -33.80 15.41 -27.16
C ASN A 565 -33.17 14.85 -25.88
N ASP A 566 -33.08 15.62 -24.79
CA ASP A 566 -32.60 15.14 -23.47
C ASP A 566 -33.57 14.18 -22.80
#